data_db7fe2aadaf709ff47ae732866832e9d
#
_entry.id   db7fe2aadaf709ff47ae732866832e9d
#
_cell.length_a   1.000
_cell.length_b   1.000
_cell.length_c   1.000
_cell.angle_alpha   90.00
_cell.angle_beta   90.00
_cell.angle_gamma   90.00
#
_symmetry.space_group_name_H-M   'P 1'
#
loop_
_entity.id
_entity.type
_entity.pdbx_description
1 polymer ?
#
loop_
_entity_poly.entity_id
_entity_poly.type
_entity_poly.pdbx_seq_one_letter_code
_entity_poly.pdbx_strand_id
1 'polypeptide(L)'
;MILDSIKTSPYELTFKKQYSNSKFSISYRQGFIISLSSNGINGYGDCCPLDQFSEESYEQSCYGLEGFKLSIDKTKEIDFEELMHLAEAHGESQPSVQFAIEFAIFDLCSKLERISLNKFINNNSDPFVKINYYQESQVEPFKDMVVKLKIVSSNLFDEIERVDRVLDQFKGMAKLRLDFNGSMDLTKAIRFCKMLDGKSIDYLEQPLSKNSFEDMHELTLHTDIPIAADEMITDIISLNKVLDYQCADVFILKPMLIGGINRCREMIKIITSESKRYNISSLLESNIGRLSYLHLASAFNISEESGIATNIFFNNDICDFPTPVNGIIKLDNDSGIGINEINL
;
A
#
# COMPACT_ATOMS: atom_id res chain seq x y z
N MET A 1 -25.15 7.15 15.00
CA MET A 1 -24.73 8.58 14.90
C MET A 1 -25.53 9.30 13.82
N ILE A 2 -25.62 10.62 13.88
CA ILE A 2 -26.14 11.43 12.75
C ILE A 2 -24.95 12.02 12.01
N LEU A 3 -24.94 11.92 10.68
CA LEU A 3 -23.90 12.56 9.86
C LEU A 3 -24.33 13.98 9.50
N ASP A 4 -23.58 14.98 9.97
CA ASP A 4 -23.82 16.40 9.68
C ASP A 4 -23.56 16.72 8.21
N SER A 5 -22.49 16.15 7.64
CA SER A 5 -22.12 16.34 6.23
C SER A 5 -21.30 15.17 5.69
N ILE A 6 -21.39 14.97 4.37
CA ILE A 6 -20.53 14.10 3.57
C ILE A 6 -20.02 14.95 2.41
N LYS A 7 -18.70 15.04 2.27
CA LYS A 7 -18.05 15.83 1.20
C LYS A 7 -17.07 14.98 0.45
N THR A 8 -16.98 15.19 -0.85
CA THR A 8 -15.98 14.61 -1.74
C THR A 8 -15.20 15.77 -2.36
N SER A 9 -13.89 15.78 -2.18
CA SER A 9 -13.02 16.86 -2.67
C SER A 9 -11.91 16.26 -3.54
N PRO A 10 -11.77 16.68 -4.80
CA PRO A 10 -10.69 16.23 -5.66
C PRO A 10 -9.36 16.83 -5.21
N TYR A 11 -8.28 16.10 -5.45
CA TYR A 11 -6.91 16.58 -5.23
C TYR A 11 -5.96 16.12 -6.35
N GLU A 12 -4.82 16.80 -6.45
CA GLU A 12 -3.71 16.43 -7.32
C GLU A 12 -2.39 16.52 -6.57
N LEU A 13 -1.55 15.46 -6.71
CA LEU A 13 -0.19 15.41 -6.20
C LEU A 13 0.77 15.36 -7.36
N THR A 14 1.71 16.30 -7.43
CA THR A 14 2.74 16.33 -8.49
C THR A 14 4.02 15.65 -8.03
N PHE A 15 4.59 14.79 -8.87
CA PHE A 15 5.87 14.16 -8.59
C PHE A 15 7.03 15.15 -8.71
N LYS A 16 8.05 15.04 -7.84
CA LYS A 16 9.32 15.78 -7.94
C LYS A 16 10.06 15.49 -9.24
N LYS A 17 9.95 14.27 -9.72
CA LYS A 17 10.45 13.79 -11.01
C LYS A 17 9.39 12.86 -11.58
N GLN A 18 9.29 12.80 -12.91
CA GLN A 18 8.40 11.84 -13.56
C GLN A 18 8.62 10.43 -13.01
N TYR A 19 7.55 9.84 -12.45
CA TYR A 19 7.60 8.48 -11.93
C TYR A 19 7.40 7.51 -13.08
N SER A 20 8.36 6.61 -13.28
CA SER A 20 8.32 5.63 -14.37
C SER A 20 8.62 4.23 -13.86
N ASN A 21 7.95 3.26 -14.44
CA ASN A 21 8.29 1.85 -14.33
C ASN A 21 8.35 1.22 -15.73
N SER A 22 8.47 -0.10 -15.81
CA SER A 22 8.54 -0.83 -17.08
C SER A 22 7.26 -0.73 -17.93
N LYS A 23 6.13 -0.27 -17.35
CA LYS A 23 4.79 -0.29 -17.99
C LYS A 23 4.23 1.10 -18.28
N PHE A 24 4.52 2.09 -17.44
CA PHE A 24 3.95 3.44 -17.58
C PHE A 24 4.86 4.52 -16.99
N SER A 25 4.51 5.76 -17.31
CA SER A 25 5.17 6.96 -16.78
C SER A 25 4.10 8.01 -16.46
N ILE A 26 4.15 8.57 -15.26
CA ILE A 26 3.20 9.56 -14.75
C ILE A 26 3.91 10.74 -14.10
N SER A 27 3.34 11.94 -14.21
CA SER A 27 3.87 13.17 -13.62
C SER A 27 3.05 13.68 -12.44
N TYR A 28 1.86 13.14 -12.23
CA TYR A 28 0.97 13.48 -11.13
C TYR A 28 0.08 12.29 -10.76
N ARG A 29 -0.51 12.36 -9.56
CA ARG A 29 -1.59 11.48 -9.10
C ARG A 29 -2.84 12.32 -8.83
N GLN A 30 -4.00 11.81 -9.18
CA GLN A 30 -5.28 12.41 -8.87
C GLN A 30 -6.14 11.45 -8.04
N GLY A 31 -6.89 12.02 -7.12
CA GLY A 31 -7.78 11.26 -6.25
C GLY A 31 -8.86 12.16 -5.65
N PHE A 32 -9.62 11.58 -4.74
CA PHE A 32 -10.66 12.25 -3.97
C PHE A 32 -10.45 11.98 -2.48
N ILE A 33 -10.59 13.01 -1.66
CA ILE A 33 -10.77 12.82 -0.23
C ILE A 33 -12.27 12.84 0.05
N ILE A 34 -12.78 11.73 0.62
CA ILE A 34 -14.10 11.72 1.24
C ILE A 34 -13.97 12.12 2.70
N SER A 35 -14.81 13.03 3.17
CA SER A 35 -14.93 13.39 4.59
C SER A 35 -16.35 13.17 5.09
N LEU A 36 -16.45 12.46 6.20
CA LEU A 36 -17.68 12.24 6.96
C LEU A 36 -17.63 13.10 8.22
N SER A 37 -18.67 13.89 8.49
CA SER A 37 -18.72 14.75 9.68
C SER A 37 -19.87 14.34 10.59
N SER A 38 -19.59 14.26 11.90
CA SER A 38 -20.58 14.06 12.96
C SER A 38 -20.14 14.83 14.22
N ASN A 39 -21.04 15.59 14.82
CA ASN A 39 -20.76 16.40 16.02
C ASN A 39 -19.52 17.33 15.84
N GLY A 40 -19.32 17.88 14.64
CA GLY A 40 -18.18 18.73 14.31
C GLY A 40 -16.82 18.01 14.18
N ILE A 41 -16.80 16.69 14.26
CA ILE A 41 -15.61 15.84 14.06
C ILE A 41 -15.62 15.30 12.64
N ASN A 42 -14.48 15.31 11.95
CA ASN A 42 -14.31 14.82 10.60
C ASN A 42 -13.49 13.55 10.56
N GLY A 43 -14.00 12.53 9.88
CA GLY A 43 -13.27 11.35 9.46
C GLY A 43 -12.91 11.44 7.98
N TYR A 44 -11.71 11.02 7.60
CA TYR A 44 -11.16 11.15 6.24
C TYR A 44 -10.81 9.81 5.63
N GLY A 45 -11.06 9.66 4.33
CA GLY A 45 -10.61 8.54 3.53
C GLY A 45 -10.13 9.01 2.16
N ASP A 46 -9.18 8.29 1.59
CA ASP A 46 -8.53 8.61 0.32
C ASP A 46 -8.94 7.61 -0.76
N CYS A 47 -9.46 8.10 -1.87
CA CYS A 47 -9.77 7.33 -3.07
C CYS A 47 -8.84 7.78 -4.21
N CYS A 48 -7.82 6.99 -4.51
CA CYS A 48 -6.80 7.33 -5.49
C CYS A 48 -6.52 6.14 -6.44
N PRO A 49 -7.47 5.80 -7.33
CA PRO A 49 -7.25 4.71 -8.28
C PRO A 49 -6.03 5.00 -9.15
N LEU A 50 -5.37 3.95 -9.62
CA LEU A 50 -4.24 4.02 -10.56
C LEU A 50 -4.57 3.16 -11.76
N ASP A 51 -4.91 3.78 -12.88
CA ASP A 51 -5.46 3.14 -14.10
C ASP A 51 -4.75 1.87 -14.57
N GLN A 52 -3.45 1.73 -14.27
CA GLN A 52 -2.67 0.56 -14.67
C GLN A 52 -2.76 -0.61 -13.68
N PHE A 53 -3.31 -0.36 -12.48
CA PHE A 53 -3.45 -1.31 -11.38
C PHE A 53 -4.90 -1.51 -10.96
N SER A 54 -5.66 -0.42 -10.84
CA SER A 54 -7.07 -0.42 -10.42
C SER A 54 -7.97 -0.91 -11.56
N GLU A 55 -9.08 -1.53 -11.22
CA GLU A 55 -10.12 -1.91 -12.16
C GLU A 55 -10.99 -0.70 -12.54
N GLU A 56 -11.21 0.21 -11.59
CA GLU A 56 -11.96 1.44 -11.75
C GLU A 56 -11.10 2.61 -12.24
N SER A 57 -11.72 3.50 -13.02
CA SER A 57 -11.13 4.77 -13.41
C SER A 57 -11.41 5.87 -12.37
N TYR A 58 -10.69 7.01 -12.52
CA TYR A 58 -10.93 8.21 -11.71
C TYR A 58 -12.39 8.67 -11.78
N GLU A 59 -13.01 8.69 -12.98
CA GLU A 59 -14.40 9.10 -13.18
C GLU A 59 -15.37 8.10 -12.53
N GLN A 60 -15.13 6.81 -12.64
CA GLN A 60 -15.94 5.78 -11.99
C GLN A 60 -15.89 5.92 -10.47
N SER A 61 -14.71 6.18 -9.91
CA SER A 61 -14.56 6.42 -8.47
C SER A 61 -15.33 7.63 -7.99
N CYS A 62 -15.39 8.71 -8.80
CA CYS A 62 -16.22 9.88 -8.49
C CYS A 62 -17.70 9.50 -8.39
N TYR A 63 -18.22 8.71 -9.35
CA TYR A 63 -19.61 8.25 -9.33
C TYR A 63 -19.90 7.33 -8.15
N GLY A 64 -18.97 6.44 -7.77
CA GLY A 64 -19.12 5.56 -6.62
C GLY A 64 -19.21 6.34 -5.30
N LEU A 65 -18.33 7.33 -5.11
CA LEU A 65 -18.36 8.21 -3.92
C LEU A 65 -19.62 9.07 -3.86
N GLU A 66 -20.08 9.65 -4.99
CA GLU A 66 -21.31 10.41 -5.02
C GLU A 66 -22.55 9.51 -4.80
N GLY A 67 -22.54 8.27 -5.32
CA GLY A 67 -23.57 7.28 -5.04
C GLY A 67 -23.69 6.98 -3.55
N PHE A 68 -22.59 6.73 -2.86
CA PHE A 68 -22.57 6.56 -1.41
C PHE A 68 -23.15 7.77 -0.67
N LYS A 69 -22.71 8.97 -1.03
CA LYS A 69 -23.21 10.23 -0.43
C LYS A 69 -24.72 10.40 -0.60
N LEU A 70 -25.28 10.02 -1.74
CA LEU A 70 -26.72 10.10 -2.02
C LEU A 70 -27.53 9.01 -1.31
N SER A 71 -26.94 7.88 -0.95
CA SER A 71 -27.64 6.78 -0.26
C SER A 71 -27.92 7.07 1.21
N ILE A 72 -27.30 8.10 1.80
CA ILE A 72 -27.40 8.41 3.22
C ILE A 72 -28.42 9.52 3.49
N ASP A 73 -29.43 9.18 4.31
CA ASP A 73 -30.39 10.15 4.84
C ASP A 73 -29.80 10.81 6.10
N LYS A 74 -29.24 12.01 5.93
CA LYS A 74 -28.59 12.79 7.01
C LYS A 74 -29.55 13.25 8.12
N THR A 75 -30.87 13.04 7.97
CA THR A 75 -31.86 13.35 9.01
C THR A 75 -32.09 12.19 9.98
N LYS A 76 -31.55 11.03 9.68
CA LYS A 76 -31.70 9.81 10.47
C LYS A 76 -30.39 9.40 11.15
N GLU A 77 -30.51 8.69 12.24
CA GLU A 77 -29.38 7.98 12.81
C GLU A 77 -29.01 6.81 11.91
N ILE A 78 -27.71 6.62 11.78
CA ILE A 78 -27.10 5.49 11.08
C ILE A 78 -26.03 4.86 11.99
N ASP A 79 -25.98 3.54 12.07
CA ASP A 79 -24.98 2.86 12.86
C ASP A 79 -23.73 2.49 12.04
N PHE A 80 -22.71 1.95 12.72
CA PHE A 80 -21.46 1.58 12.10
C PHE A 80 -21.63 0.45 11.07
N GLU A 81 -22.43 -0.55 11.38
CA GLU A 81 -22.62 -1.72 10.52
C GLU A 81 -23.36 -1.31 9.22
N GLU A 82 -24.37 -0.47 9.32
CA GLU A 82 -25.10 0.05 8.17
C GLU A 82 -24.18 0.87 7.25
N LEU A 83 -23.32 1.74 7.83
CA LEU A 83 -22.31 2.48 7.06
C LEU A 83 -21.34 1.55 6.34
N MET A 84 -20.88 0.48 6.99
CA MET A 84 -19.97 -0.50 6.40
C MET A 84 -20.65 -1.29 5.28
N HIS A 85 -21.91 -1.67 5.42
CA HIS A 85 -22.68 -2.30 4.33
C HIS A 85 -22.84 -1.37 3.12
N LEU A 86 -23.08 -0.08 3.34
CA LEU A 86 -23.12 0.89 2.25
C LEU A 86 -21.75 1.06 1.58
N ALA A 87 -20.66 1.07 2.35
CA ALA A 87 -19.31 1.10 1.80
C ALA A 87 -19.04 -0.10 0.89
N GLU A 88 -19.41 -1.30 1.32
CA GLU A 88 -19.28 -2.53 0.55
C GLU A 88 -20.15 -2.49 -0.73
N ALA A 89 -21.41 -2.07 -0.62
CA ALA A 89 -22.33 -2.00 -1.76
C ALA A 89 -21.86 -1.01 -2.85
N HIS A 90 -21.32 0.15 -2.46
CA HIS A 90 -20.79 1.14 -3.41
C HIS A 90 -19.37 0.83 -3.89
N GLY A 91 -18.64 -0.01 -3.17
CA GLY A 91 -17.27 -0.43 -3.50
C GLY A 91 -17.15 -1.80 -4.15
N GLU A 92 -18.25 -2.52 -4.45
CA GLU A 92 -18.23 -3.91 -4.91
C GLU A 92 -17.31 -4.14 -6.11
N SER A 93 -17.39 -3.25 -7.11
CA SER A 93 -16.53 -3.25 -8.31
C SER A 93 -15.52 -2.09 -8.35
N GLN A 94 -15.36 -1.38 -7.24
CA GLN A 94 -14.52 -0.17 -7.12
C GLN A 94 -13.73 -0.21 -5.80
N PRO A 95 -12.67 -1.02 -5.72
CA PRO A 95 -11.93 -1.21 -4.47
C PRO A 95 -11.41 0.07 -3.81
N SER A 96 -10.96 1.07 -4.59
CA SER A 96 -10.49 2.34 -4.02
C SER A 96 -11.63 3.17 -3.42
N VAL A 97 -12.85 3.05 -3.94
CA VAL A 97 -14.06 3.67 -3.35
C VAL A 97 -14.38 3.00 -2.02
N GLN A 98 -14.41 1.67 -1.98
CA GLN A 98 -14.65 0.94 -0.74
C GLN A 98 -13.59 1.30 0.32
N PHE A 99 -12.32 1.26 -0.04
CA PHE A 99 -11.21 1.65 0.83
C PHE A 99 -11.44 3.05 1.42
N ALA A 100 -11.74 4.05 0.57
CA ALA A 100 -11.93 5.42 1.01
C ALA A 100 -13.11 5.58 1.99
N ILE A 101 -14.25 4.97 1.67
CA ILE A 101 -15.44 5.06 2.52
C ILE A 101 -15.20 4.35 3.85
N GLU A 102 -14.67 3.12 3.85
CA GLU A 102 -14.35 2.37 5.06
C GLU A 102 -13.41 3.17 5.97
N PHE A 103 -12.30 3.70 5.42
CA PHE A 103 -11.36 4.45 6.25
C PHE A 103 -11.94 5.76 6.78
N ALA A 104 -12.78 6.47 6.01
CA ALA A 104 -13.48 7.65 6.53
C ALA A 104 -14.43 7.30 7.69
N ILE A 105 -15.13 6.16 7.62
CA ILE A 105 -15.99 5.66 8.70
C ILE A 105 -15.16 5.31 9.94
N PHE A 106 -14.10 4.52 9.76
CA PHE A 106 -13.23 4.10 10.84
C PHE A 106 -12.51 5.28 11.51
N ASP A 107 -12.03 6.25 10.72
CA ASP A 107 -11.39 7.46 11.24
C ASP A 107 -12.39 8.31 12.04
N LEU A 108 -13.61 8.52 11.53
CA LEU A 108 -14.66 9.23 12.25
C LEU A 108 -15.00 8.53 13.57
N CYS A 109 -15.29 7.22 13.53
CA CYS A 109 -15.69 6.48 14.72
C CYS A 109 -14.58 6.45 15.77
N SER A 110 -13.34 6.21 15.39
CA SER A 110 -12.20 6.22 16.32
C SER A 110 -11.95 7.60 16.93
N LYS A 111 -12.18 8.68 16.19
CA LYS A 111 -12.13 10.05 16.72
C LYS A 111 -13.27 10.35 17.69
N LEU A 112 -14.48 9.89 17.41
CA LEU A 112 -15.63 10.02 18.32
C LEU A 112 -15.37 9.27 19.65
N GLU A 113 -14.70 8.12 19.59
CA GLU A 113 -14.27 7.36 20.77
C GLU A 113 -12.97 7.87 21.41
N ARG A 114 -12.29 8.86 20.78
CA ARG A 114 -11.02 9.46 21.23
C ARG A 114 -9.87 8.46 21.35
N ILE A 115 -9.83 7.49 20.46
CA ILE A 115 -8.73 6.51 20.36
C ILE A 115 -8.10 6.56 18.97
N SER A 116 -6.87 6.09 18.86
CA SER A 116 -6.17 6.02 17.57
C SER A 116 -6.77 4.91 16.69
N LEU A 117 -6.73 5.10 15.36
CA LEU A 117 -7.35 4.20 14.41
C LEU A 117 -6.81 2.77 14.52
N ASN A 118 -5.51 2.56 14.71
CA ASN A 118 -4.93 1.23 14.90
C ASN A 118 -5.52 0.51 16.12
N LYS A 119 -5.71 1.22 17.23
CA LYS A 119 -6.34 0.67 18.45
C LYS A 119 -7.84 0.43 18.29
N PHE A 120 -8.52 1.25 17.50
CA PHE A 120 -9.93 1.02 17.17
C PHE A 120 -10.11 -0.27 16.36
N ILE A 121 -9.18 -0.56 15.42
CA ILE A 121 -9.19 -1.81 14.64
C ILE A 121 -8.75 -3.01 15.50
N ASN A 122 -7.71 -2.84 16.32
CA ASN A 122 -7.15 -3.88 17.20
C ASN A 122 -6.54 -3.25 18.44
N ASN A 123 -7.18 -3.44 19.59
CA ASN A 123 -6.71 -2.88 20.87
C ASN A 123 -5.29 -3.37 21.28
N ASN A 124 -4.84 -4.51 20.73
CA ASN A 124 -3.50 -5.08 20.94
C ASN A 124 -2.51 -4.71 19.83
N SER A 125 -2.77 -3.64 19.08
CA SER A 125 -1.88 -3.17 18.01
C SER A 125 -0.53 -2.68 18.54
N ASP A 126 0.56 -3.03 17.83
CA ASP A 126 1.89 -2.48 18.08
C ASP A 126 2.00 -1.08 17.46
N PRO A 127 2.31 -0.01 18.23
CA PRO A 127 2.46 1.33 17.67
C PRO A 127 3.71 1.51 16.79
N PHE A 128 4.64 0.55 16.77
CA PHE A 128 5.87 0.63 15.99
C PHE A 128 5.69 -0.08 14.65
N VAL A 129 5.77 0.69 13.56
CA VAL A 129 5.65 0.17 12.18
C VAL A 129 6.99 0.23 11.50
N LYS A 130 7.44 -0.89 10.97
CA LYS A 130 8.67 -0.99 10.18
C LYS A 130 8.44 -0.50 8.76
N ILE A 131 9.36 0.31 8.25
CA ILE A 131 9.26 0.98 6.95
C ILE A 131 10.51 0.68 6.12
N ASN A 132 10.35 0.24 4.88
CA ASN A 132 11.46 0.22 3.95
C ASN A 132 11.73 1.62 3.38
N TYR A 133 12.99 1.85 3.04
CA TYR A 133 13.41 3.04 2.30
C TYR A 133 13.41 2.76 0.78
N TYR A 134 13.67 3.80 0.03
CA TYR A 134 13.86 3.75 -1.42
C TYR A 134 15.27 4.22 -1.77
N GLN A 135 15.76 3.88 -2.95
CA GLN A 135 17.08 4.33 -3.42
C GLN A 135 17.24 5.86 -3.29
N GLU A 136 16.16 6.60 -3.51
CA GLU A 136 16.11 8.07 -3.46
C GLU A 136 16.09 8.64 -2.03
N SER A 137 15.95 7.80 -1.01
CA SER A 137 15.88 8.24 0.38
C SER A 137 17.22 8.82 0.85
N GLN A 138 17.17 10.03 1.38
CA GLN A 138 18.35 10.70 1.94
C GLN A 138 18.42 10.44 3.45
N VAL A 139 18.97 9.29 3.81
CA VAL A 139 19.09 8.84 5.21
C VAL A 139 20.48 8.31 5.48
N GLU A 140 20.96 8.47 6.69
CA GLU A 140 22.20 7.81 7.11
C GLU A 140 21.98 6.29 7.21
N PRO A 141 22.89 5.49 6.65
CA PRO A 141 22.78 4.05 6.72
C PRO A 141 22.83 3.53 8.17
N PHE A 142 21.98 2.55 8.48
CA PHE A 142 21.97 1.82 9.72
C PHE A 142 21.87 0.32 9.46
N LYS A 143 22.27 -0.49 10.46
CA LYS A 143 22.33 -1.95 10.31
C LYS A 143 20.94 -2.53 10.02
N ASP A 144 20.91 -3.48 9.08
CA ASP A 144 19.70 -4.23 8.65
C ASP A 144 18.59 -3.35 8.05
N MET A 145 18.93 -2.15 7.55
CA MET A 145 17.95 -1.35 6.82
C MET A 145 17.48 -2.07 5.55
N VAL A 146 16.23 -1.85 5.17
CA VAL A 146 15.65 -2.39 3.93
C VAL A 146 15.44 -1.28 2.93
N VAL A 147 15.94 -1.47 1.69
CA VAL A 147 15.86 -0.48 0.62
C VAL A 147 15.23 -1.11 -0.62
N LYS A 148 14.17 -0.50 -1.13
CA LYS A 148 13.54 -0.90 -2.40
C LYS A 148 14.24 -0.22 -3.56
N LEU A 149 14.64 -1.03 -4.55
CA LEU A 149 15.29 -0.62 -5.79
C LEU A 149 14.47 -1.08 -6.98
N LYS A 150 14.05 -0.15 -7.81
CA LYS A 150 13.32 -0.46 -9.04
C LYS A 150 14.27 -0.90 -10.14
N ILE A 151 13.99 -2.03 -10.78
CA ILE A 151 14.74 -2.57 -11.91
C ILE A 151 14.11 -2.08 -13.21
N VAL A 152 14.86 -1.37 -14.03
CA VAL A 152 14.33 -0.65 -15.21
C VAL A 152 15.04 -0.97 -16.52
N SER A 153 16.30 -1.43 -16.49
CA SER A 153 17.06 -1.75 -17.68
C SER A 153 16.81 -3.17 -18.20
N SER A 154 16.79 -3.32 -19.52
CA SER A 154 16.78 -4.64 -20.15
C SER A 154 18.17 -5.31 -20.15
N ASN A 155 19.24 -4.56 -19.88
CA ASN A 155 20.60 -5.08 -19.77
C ASN A 155 20.88 -5.55 -18.33
N LEU A 156 21.01 -6.85 -18.14
CA LEU A 156 21.23 -7.45 -16.82
C LEU A 156 22.53 -6.99 -16.15
N PHE A 157 23.60 -6.75 -16.93
CA PHE A 157 24.88 -6.30 -16.37
C PHE A 157 24.79 -4.88 -15.80
N ASP A 158 24.13 -3.97 -16.50
CA ASP A 158 23.93 -2.60 -16.03
C ASP A 158 23.12 -2.58 -14.72
N GLU A 159 22.12 -3.47 -14.61
CA GLU A 159 21.31 -3.58 -13.37
C GLU A 159 22.10 -4.20 -12.21
N ILE A 160 22.95 -5.18 -12.45
CA ILE A 160 23.83 -5.72 -11.42
C ILE A 160 24.83 -4.65 -10.91
N GLU A 161 25.44 -3.90 -11.81
CA GLU A 161 26.31 -2.78 -11.42
C GLU A 161 25.52 -1.71 -10.61
N ARG A 162 24.25 -1.51 -10.95
CA ARG A 162 23.39 -0.59 -10.21
C ARG A 162 23.03 -1.14 -8.82
N VAL A 163 22.76 -2.45 -8.69
CA VAL A 163 22.57 -3.13 -7.41
C VAL A 163 23.82 -2.94 -6.53
N ASP A 164 25.01 -3.16 -7.07
CA ASP A 164 26.27 -2.99 -6.34
C ASP A 164 26.46 -1.53 -5.88
N ARG A 165 26.25 -0.55 -6.78
CA ARG A 165 26.32 0.86 -6.40
C ARG A 165 25.35 1.25 -5.29
N VAL A 166 24.15 0.68 -5.26
CA VAL A 166 23.18 0.95 -4.21
C VAL A 166 23.59 0.29 -2.89
N LEU A 167 24.10 -0.93 -2.92
CA LEU A 167 24.66 -1.59 -1.72
C LEU A 167 25.82 -0.76 -1.16
N ASP A 168 26.73 -0.25 -2.02
CA ASP A 168 27.83 0.62 -1.62
C ASP A 168 27.35 1.96 -1.06
N GLN A 169 26.33 2.58 -1.68
CA GLN A 169 25.68 3.80 -1.18
C GLN A 169 25.25 3.67 0.27
N PHE A 170 24.70 2.52 0.64
CA PHE A 170 24.28 2.21 2.00
C PHE A 170 25.35 1.44 2.80
N LYS A 171 26.62 1.52 2.40
CA LYS A 171 27.80 0.97 3.11
C LYS A 171 27.67 -0.52 3.43
N GLY A 172 26.98 -1.30 2.62
CA GLY A 172 26.72 -2.72 2.84
C GLY A 172 25.79 -3.01 4.03
N MET A 173 25.12 -2.01 4.59
CA MET A 173 24.19 -2.18 5.73
C MET A 173 22.75 -2.49 5.30
N ALA A 174 22.45 -2.37 4.00
CA ALA A 174 21.11 -2.58 3.46
C ALA A 174 20.91 -4.01 2.96
N LYS A 175 19.64 -4.47 3.06
CA LYS A 175 19.09 -5.54 2.23
C LYS A 175 18.23 -4.92 1.14
N LEU A 176 18.36 -5.38 -0.10
CA LEU A 176 17.62 -4.80 -1.21
C LEU A 176 16.38 -5.62 -1.55
N ARG A 177 15.28 -4.93 -1.80
CA ARG A 177 14.08 -5.45 -2.45
C ARG A 177 14.11 -4.97 -3.89
N LEU A 178 14.20 -5.90 -4.83
CA LEU A 178 14.35 -5.57 -6.24
C LEU A 178 12.99 -5.69 -6.93
N ASP A 179 12.43 -4.55 -7.36
CA ASP A 179 11.10 -4.47 -7.97
C ASP A 179 11.20 -4.40 -9.50
N PHE A 180 10.68 -5.42 -10.16
CA PHE A 180 10.73 -5.58 -11.61
C PHE A 180 9.45 -5.15 -12.33
N ASN A 181 8.34 -5.01 -11.62
CA ASN A 181 7.01 -4.75 -12.18
C ASN A 181 6.65 -5.69 -13.37
N GLY A 182 7.04 -6.96 -13.29
CA GLY A 182 6.73 -7.97 -14.28
C GLY A 182 7.46 -7.81 -15.61
N SER A 183 8.66 -7.24 -15.63
CA SER A 183 9.39 -6.86 -16.86
C SER A 183 10.26 -7.96 -17.46
N MET A 184 10.52 -9.05 -16.74
CA MET A 184 11.40 -10.11 -17.22
C MET A 184 10.63 -11.29 -17.81
N ASP A 185 11.28 -12.05 -18.68
CA ASP A 185 10.95 -13.43 -18.99
C ASP A 185 11.67 -14.39 -18.03
N LEU A 186 11.20 -15.64 -17.95
CA LEU A 186 11.77 -16.66 -17.04
C LEU A 186 13.27 -16.87 -17.23
N THR A 187 13.73 -16.94 -18.48
CA THR A 187 15.15 -17.20 -18.78
C THR A 187 16.04 -16.07 -18.27
N LYS A 188 15.63 -14.83 -18.47
CA LYS A 188 16.35 -13.66 -17.95
C LYS A 188 16.30 -13.59 -16.44
N ALA A 189 15.14 -13.88 -15.82
CA ALA A 189 15.01 -13.89 -14.37
C ALA A 189 15.93 -14.92 -13.72
N ILE A 190 15.97 -16.17 -14.20
CA ILE A 190 16.88 -17.21 -13.72
C ILE A 190 18.35 -16.76 -13.85
N ARG A 191 18.70 -16.17 -15.00
CA ARG A 191 20.06 -15.66 -15.21
C ARG A 191 20.40 -14.53 -14.25
N PHE A 192 19.47 -13.62 -14.02
CA PHE A 192 19.64 -12.49 -13.09
C PHE A 192 19.83 -12.98 -11.66
N CYS A 193 19.01 -13.95 -11.19
CA CYS A 193 19.16 -14.57 -9.88
C CYS A 193 20.59 -15.10 -9.64
N LYS A 194 21.15 -15.81 -10.63
CA LYS A 194 22.55 -16.31 -10.54
C LYS A 194 23.59 -15.19 -10.43
N MET A 195 23.32 -14.02 -11.02
CA MET A 195 24.23 -12.86 -10.95
C MET A 195 24.10 -12.11 -9.61
N LEU A 196 23.03 -12.34 -8.85
CA LEU A 196 22.81 -11.80 -7.51
C LEU A 196 23.45 -12.64 -6.40
N ASP A 197 24.04 -13.78 -6.73
CA ASP A 197 24.62 -14.71 -5.76
C ASP A 197 25.62 -14.01 -4.83
N GLY A 198 25.48 -14.24 -3.52
CA GLY A 198 26.29 -13.61 -2.49
C GLY A 198 25.97 -12.14 -2.18
N LYS A 199 24.98 -11.52 -2.83
CA LYS A 199 24.55 -10.15 -2.55
C LYS A 199 23.45 -10.11 -1.47
N SER A 200 23.34 -8.99 -0.76
CA SER A 200 22.35 -8.79 0.31
C SER A 200 20.96 -8.43 -0.28
N ILE A 201 20.23 -9.44 -0.71
CA ILE A 201 18.89 -9.31 -1.29
C ILE A 201 17.85 -9.88 -0.32
N ASP A 202 16.77 -9.13 -0.06
CA ASP A 202 15.63 -9.57 0.77
C ASP A 202 14.66 -10.41 -0.06
N TYR A 203 14.23 -9.88 -1.22
CA TYR A 203 13.41 -10.60 -2.19
C TYR A 203 13.41 -9.93 -3.59
N LEU A 204 12.92 -10.69 -4.58
CA LEU A 204 12.61 -10.21 -5.93
C LEU A 204 11.11 -9.97 -6.05
N GLU A 205 10.68 -8.71 -6.23
CA GLU A 205 9.27 -8.35 -6.33
C GLU A 205 8.81 -8.38 -7.78
N GLN A 206 7.78 -9.18 -8.02
CA GLN A 206 7.10 -9.37 -9.32
C GLN A 206 8.09 -9.43 -10.50
N PRO A 207 9.01 -10.39 -10.54
CA PRO A 207 9.98 -10.48 -11.63
C PRO A 207 9.34 -10.75 -12.99
N LEU A 208 8.29 -11.58 -13.04
CA LEU A 208 7.59 -11.98 -14.26
C LEU A 208 6.20 -11.35 -14.34
N SER A 209 5.58 -11.41 -15.53
CA SER A 209 4.21 -10.92 -15.77
C SER A 209 3.22 -11.46 -14.75
N LYS A 210 2.25 -10.64 -14.35
CA LYS A 210 1.19 -11.01 -13.38
C LYS A 210 0.34 -12.23 -13.76
N ASN A 211 0.40 -12.67 -15.01
CA ASN A 211 -0.35 -13.84 -15.50
C ASN A 211 0.52 -15.10 -15.64
N SER A 212 1.82 -15.03 -15.32
CA SER A 212 2.80 -16.12 -15.53
C SER A 212 2.97 -16.96 -14.26
N PHE A 213 1.91 -17.62 -13.78
CA PHE A 213 1.92 -18.39 -12.52
C PHE A 213 2.87 -19.57 -12.58
N GLU A 214 2.86 -20.35 -13.66
CA GLU A 214 3.71 -21.50 -13.88
C GLU A 214 5.20 -21.07 -13.95
N ASP A 215 5.50 -20.02 -14.70
CA ASP A 215 6.88 -19.51 -14.80
C ASP A 215 7.37 -18.92 -13.48
N MET A 216 6.49 -18.23 -12.71
CA MET A 216 6.81 -17.74 -11.37
C MET A 216 7.14 -18.92 -10.43
N HIS A 217 6.35 -19.99 -10.46
CA HIS A 217 6.65 -21.22 -9.71
C HIS A 217 8.00 -21.80 -10.14
N GLU A 218 8.22 -21.97 -11.45
CA GLU A 218 9.48 -22.50 -11.98
C GLU A 218 10.68 -21.63 -11.51
N LEU A 219 10.52 -20.31 -11.46
CA LEU A 219 11.56 -19.42 -10.95
C LEU A 219 11.90 -19.70 -9.48
N THR A 220 10.92 -19.99 -8.62
CA THR A 220 11.17 -20.32 -7.21
C THR A 220 12.04 -21.58 -7.04
N LEU A 221 12.02 -22.50 -8.00
CA LEU A 221 12.85 -23.71 -8.00
C LEU A 221 14.31 -23.44 -8.42
N HIS A 222 14.60 -22.25 -8.98
CA HIS A 222 15.91 -21.89 -9.53
C HIS A 222 16.69 -20.87 -8.71
N THR A 223 16.16 -20.43 -7.56
CA THR A 223 16.82 -19.45 -6.69
C THR A 223 16.44 -19.64 -5.23
N ASP A 224 17.39 -19.37 -4.33
CA ASP A 224 17.16 -19.32 -2.88
C ASP A 224 16.70 -17.91 -2.44
N ILE A 225 16.70 -16.91 -3.35
CA ILE A 225 16.20 -15.57 -3.06
C ILE A 225 14.66 -15.62 -3.06
N PRO A 226 13.99 -15.19 -1.97
CA PRO A 226 12.53 -15.20 -1.92
C PRO A 226 11.90 -14.42 -3.08
N ILE A 227 10.80 -14.93 -3.61
CA ILE A 227 10.02 -14.28 -4.67
C ILE A 227 8.79 -13.62 -4.04
N ALA A 228 8.55 -12.35 -4.37
CA ALA A 228 7.39 -11.62 -3.89
C ALA A 228 6.38 -11.39 -5.03
N ALA A 229 5.09 -11.66 -4.74
CA ALA A 229 3.97 -11.34 -5.62
C ALA A 229 3.40 -9.96 -5.25
N ASP A 230 3.31 -9.05 -6.22
CA ASP A 230 2.71 -7.71 -6.12
C ASP A 230 1.51 -7.59 -7.06
N GLU A 231 1.73 -7.35 -8.34
CA GLU A 231 0.65 -7.13 -9.31
C GLU A 231 -0.25 -8.37 -9.54
N MET A 232 0.18 -9.53 -9.07
CA MET A 232 -0.64 -10.75 -9.07
C MET A 232 -1.71 -10.74 -7.97
N ILE A 233 -1.62 -9.86 -6.95
CA ILE A 233 -2.47 -9.84 -5.77
C ILE A 233 -3.39 -8.63 -5.84
N THR A 234 -4.65 -8.83 -6.23
CA THR A 234 -5.68 -7.78 -6.27
C THR A 234 -6.89 -8.10 -5.38
N ASP A 235 -7.13 -9.38 -5.13
CA ASP A 235 -8.25 -9.88 -4.36
C ASP A 235 -7.95 -11.27 -3.76
N ILE A 236 -8.93 -11.83 -3.05
CA ILE A 236 -8.80 -13.14 -2.42
C ILE A 236 -8.70 -14.30 -3.43
N ILE A 237 -9.27 -14.14 -4.62
CA ILE A 237 -9.22 -15.16 -5.68
C ILE A 237 -7.82 -15.24 -6.24
N SER A 238 -7.24 -14.10 -6.57
CA SER A 238 -5.86 -13.99 -7.06
C SER A 238 -4.85 -14.43 -6.00
N LEU A 239 -5.09 -14.10 -4.72
CA LEU A 239 -4.28 -14.59 -3.60
C LEU A 239 -4.26 -16.12 -3.55
N ASN A 240 -5.44 -16.76 -3.54
CA ASN A 240 -5.54 -18.22 -3.50
C ASN A 240 -4.85 -18.86 -4.70
N LYS A 241 -4.96 -18.25 -5.88
CA LYS A 241 -4.28 -18.74 -7.08
C LYS A 241 -2.75 -18.69 -6.93
N VAL A 242 -2.19 -17.61 -6.36
CA VAL A 242 -0.74 -17.53 -6.08
C VAL A 242 -0.30 -18.61 -5.09
N LEU A 243 -1.11 -18.89 -4.07
CA LEU A 243 -0.86 -19.94 -3.09
C LEU A 243 -0.94 -21.35 -3.71
N ASP A 244 -1.98 -21.62 -4.49
CA ASP A 244 -2.19 -22.91 -5.16
C ASP A 244 -1.03 -23.25 -6.12
N TYR A 245 -0.52 -22.26 -6.85
CA TYR A 245 0.64 -22.41 -7.72
C TYR A 245 1.97 -22.44 -6.95
N GLN A 246 1.99 -22.10 -5.65
CA GLN A 246 3.20 -22.00 -4.84
C GLN A 246 4.27 -21.11 -5.50
N CYS A 247 3.87 -20.01 -6.08
CA CYS A 247 4.71 -19.19 -6.94
C CYS A 247 5.23 -17.92 -6.26
N ALA A 248 5.04 -17.79 -4.93
CA ALA A 248 5.59 -16.69 -4.13
C ALA A 248 5.84 -17.09 -2.67
N ASP A 249 6.82 -16.41 -2.04
CA ASP A 249 7.18 -16.52 -0.62
C ASP A 249 6.73 -15.31 0.18
N VAL A 250 6.57 -14.17 -0.49
CA VAL A 250 6.21 -12.88 0.11
C VAL A 250 5.02 -12.30 -0.65
N PHE A 251 4.08 -11.70 0.06
CA PHE A 251 2.84 -11.14 -0.48
C PHE A 251 2.81 -9.64 -0.24
N ILE A 252 2.74 -8.84 -1.32
CA ILE A 252 2.67 -7.39 -1.26
C ILE A 252 1.20 -6.96 -1.31
N LEU A 253 0.70 -6.43 -0.21
CA LEU A 253 -0.69 -6.02 -0.11
C LEU A 253 -0.82 -4.52 -0.34
N LYS A 254 -1.76 -4.14 -1.21
CA LYS A 254 -2.13 -2.74 -1.46
C LYS A 254 -3.59 -2.53 -1.05
N PRO A 255 -3.87 -2.04 0.18
CA PRO A 255 -5.22 -1.99 0.73
C PRO A 255 -6.24 -1.25 -0.14
N MET A 256 -5.83 -0.19 -0.84
CA MET A 256 -6.70 0.54 -1.76
C MET A 256 -7.07 -0.29 -3.00
N LEU A 257 -6.17 -1.13 -3.47
CA LEU A 257 -6.42 -2.04 -4.61
C LEU A 257 -7.26 -3.25 -4.18
N ILE A 258 -7.11 -3.70 -2.93
CA ILE A 258 -7.86 -4.83 -2.34
C ILE A 258 -9.28 -4.43 -1.96
N GLY A 259 -9.50 -3.16 -1.57
CA GLY A 259 -10.81 -2.63 -1.23
C GLY A 259 -11.14 -2.65 0.27
N GLY A 260 -10.21 -2.17 1.10
CA GLY A 260 -10.48 -1.83 2.49
C GLY A 260 -10.01 -2.81 3.55
N ILE A 261 -10.44 -2.56 4.79
CA ILE A 261 -9.90 -3.17 6.01
C ILE A 261 -10.32 -4.64 6.13
N ASN A 262 -11.59 -4.93 5.85
CA ASN A 262 -12.12 -6.29 6.05
C ASN A 262 -11.54 -7.27 5.05
N ARG A 263 -11.44 -6.88 3.78
CA ARG A 263 -10.81 -7.70 2.73
C ARG A 263 -9.32 -7.93 3.04
N CYS A 264 -8.59 -6.89 3.46
CA CYS A 264 -7.19 -7.03 3.89
C CYS A 264 -7.05 -7.99 5.07
N ARG A 265 -7.93 -7.89 6.09
CA ARG A 265 -7.94 -8.78 7.26
C ARG A 265 -8.12 -10.24 6.86
N GLU A 266 -9.02 -10.53 5.94
CA GLU A 266 -9.27 -11.88 5.44
C GLU A 266 -8.04 -12.43 4.70
N MET A 267 -7.48 -11.67 3.78
CA MET A 267 -6.27 -12.06 3.05
C MET A 267 -5.08 -12.30 3.97
N ILE A 268 -4.87 -11.41 4.97
CA ILE A 268 -3.81 -11.57 5.97
C ILE A 268 -3.98 -12.86 6.78
N LYS A 269 -5.21 -13.22 7.17
CA LYS A 269 -5.47 -14.48 7.86
C LYS A 269 -5.07 -15.69 7.02
N ILE A 270 -5.39 -15.70 5.73
CA ILE A 270 -5.01 -16.77 4.81
C ILE A 270 -3.49 -16.85 4.68
N ILE A 271 -2.80 -15.74 4.39
CA ILE A 271 -1.36 -15.69 4.23
C ILE A 271 -0.65 -16.18 5.50
N THR A 272 -1.15 -15.76 6.67
CA THR A 272 -0.58 -16.16 7.97
C THR A 272 -0.79 -17.65 8.24
N SER A 273 -1.95 -18.23 7.85
CA SER A 273 -2.20 -19.67 8.00
C SER A 273 -1.24 -20.53 7.15
N GLU A 274 -0.76 -19.99 6.03
CA GLU A 274 0.23 -20.61 5.16
C GLU A 274 1.69 -20.31 5.59
N SER A 275 1.87 -19.62 6.72
CA SER A 275 3.20 -19.23 7.24
C SER A 275 4.04 -18.42 6.23
N LYS A 276 3.40 -17.67 5.37
CA LYS A 276 4.05 -16.82 4.37
C LYS A 276 4.30 -15.41 4.91
N ARG A 277 5.33 -14.74 4.35
CA ARG A 277 5.66 -13.34 4.64
C ARG A 277 4.70 -12.40 3.88
N TYR A 278 4.41 -11.23 4.46
CA TYR A 278 3.62 -10.20 3.78
C TYR A 278 3.94 -8.80 4.34
N ASN A 279 3.73 -7.79 3.51
CA ASN A 279 3.80 -6.40 3.94
C ASN A 279 2.76 -5.55 3.19
N ILE A 280 2.57 -4.31 3.65
CA ILE A 280 1.72 -3.31 2.99
C ILE A 280 2.60 -2.39 2.15
N SER A 281 2.16 -2.09 0.93
CA SER A 281 2.83 -1.15 0.03
C SER A 281 1.87 -0.09 -0.49
N SER A 282 2.39 1.13 -0.68
CA SER A 282 1.68 2.28 -1.23
C SER A 282 1.34 2.08 -2.71
N LEU A 283 0.18 2.62 -3.12
CA LEU A 283 -0.25 2.78 -4.52
C LEU A 283 0.02 4.22 -5.00
N LEU A 284 0.90 4.97 -4.31
CA LEU A 284 1.23 6.38 -4.60
C LEU A 284 0.03 7.33 -4.34
N GLU A 285 -0.75 7.05 -3.34
CA GLU A 285 -1.88 7.83 -2.83
C GLU A 285 -1.42 9.05 -2.01
N SER A 286 -2.36 9.84 -1.48
CA SER A 286 -2.05 10.96 -0.58
C SER A 286 -1.58 10.51 0.82
N ASN A 287 -1.11 11.46 1.63
CA ASN A 287 -0.75 11.17 3.02
C ASN A 287 -1.93 10.69 3.87
N ILE A 288 -3.19 10.99 3.53
CA ILE A 288 -4.36 10.39 4.19
C ILE A 288 -4.39 8.86 3.93
N GLY A 289 -4.21 8.44 2.69
CA GLY A 289 -4.15 7.01 2.35
C GLY A 289 -2.93 6.33 2.98
N ARG A 290 -1.76 6.97 2.95
CA ARG A 290 -0.54 6.43 3.58
C ARG A 290 -0.65 6.32 5.10
N LEU A 291 -1.27 7.30 5.79
CA LEU A 291 -1.57 7.21 7.22
C LEU A 291 -2.54 6.07 7.52
N SER A 292 -3.56 5.89 6.67
CA SER A 292 -4.47 4.75 6.78
C SER A 292 -3.72 3.41 6.71
N TYR A 293 -2.76 3.28 5.79
CA TYR A 293 -1.91 2.08 5.70
C TYR A 293 -1.00 1.90 6.90
N LEU A 294 -0.47 2.99 7.44
CA LEU A 294 0.38 2.96 8.63
C LEU A 294 -0.39 2.43 9.85
N HIS A 295 -1.62 2.93 10.06
CA HIS A 295 -2.50 2.42 11.11
C HIS A 295 -2.92 0.96 10.87
N LEU A 296 -3.14 0.57 9.61
CA LEU A 296 -3.48 -0.81 9.27
C LEU A 296 -2.31 -1.77 9.52
N ALA A 297 -1.08 -1.37 9.14
CA ALA A 297 0.13 -2.16 9.40
C ALA A 297 0.35 -2.37 10.91
N SER A 298 0.12 -1.33 11.71
CA SER A 298 0.12 -1.40 13.18
C SER A 298 -0.99 -2.33 13.69
N ALA A 299 -2.23 -2.15 13.23
CA ALA A 299 -3.38 -2.93 13.70
C ALA A 299 -3.24 -4.44 13.44
N PHE A 300 -2.61 -4.81 12.34
CA PHE A 300 -2.33 -6.22 12.02
C PHE A 300 -0.98 -6.73 12.52
N ASN A 301 -0.24 -5.91 13.29
CA ASN A 301 1.08 -6.25 13.85
C ASN A 301 2.04 -6.79 12.78
N ILE A 302 2.12 -6.09 11.63
CA ILE A 302 2.96 -6.52 10.50
C ILE A 302 4.42 -6.43 10.91
N SER A 303 5.11 -7.57 10.87
CA SER A 303 6.51 -7.68 11.30
C SER A 303 7.51 -7.30 10.21
N GLU A 304 7.10 -7.32 8.94
CA GLU A 304 7.92 -6.94 7.79
C GLU A 304 7.94 -5.43 7.58
N GLU A 305 9.00 -4.92 6.96
CA GLU A 305 9.07 -3.51 6.57
C GLU A 305 8.04 -3.21 5.48
N SER A 306 7.18 -2.23 5.71
CA SER A 306 6.13 -1.82 4.79
C SER A 306 6.59 -0.69 3.86
N GLY A 307 6.18 -0.74 2.60
CA GLY A 307 6.54 0.22 1.54
C GLY A 307 5.62 1.43 1.50
N ILE A 308 5.42 2.11 2.64
CA ILE A 308 4.41 3.17 2.79
C ILE A 308 4.99 4.58 2.59
N ALA A 309 6.27 4.82 2.92
CA ALA A 309 6.87 6.15 2.92
C ALA A 309 7.19 6.67 1.51
N THR A 310 6.19 6.71 0.63
CA THR A 310 6.30 7.20 -0.75
C THR A 310 6.10 8.71 -0.89
N ASN A 311 5.80 9.42 0.19
CA ASN A 311 5.68 10.88 0.24
C ASN A 311 6.95 11.60 -0.27
N ILE A 312 8.11 10.97 -0.19
CA ILE A 312 9.38 11.50 -0.70
C ILE A 312 9.38 11.77 -2.21
N PHE A 313 8.49 11.15 -2.97
CA PHE A 313 8.40 11.31 -4.42
C PHE A 313 7.59 12.54 -4.85
N PHE A 314 6.81 13.16 -3.94
CA PHE A 314 5.89 14.25 -4.28
C PHE A 314 6.43 15.62 -3.87
N ASN A 315 6.03 16.66 -4.62
CA ASN A 315 6.32 18.07 -4.30
C ASN A 315 5.42 18.63 -3.21
N ASN A 316 4.18 18.14 -3.15
CA ASN A 316 3.11 18.60 -2.27
C ASN A 316 2.30 17.40 -1.78
N ASP A 317 1.61 17.59 -0.67
CA ASP A 317 0.61 16.67 -0.16
C ASP A 317 -0.45 17.42 0.63
N ILE A 318 -1.55 16.76 0.98
CA ILE A 318 -2.71 17.38 1.64
C ILE A 318 -2.62 17.42 3.17
N CYS A 319 -1.67 16.71 3.75
CA CYS A 319 -1.32 16.76 5.17
C CYS A 319 0.11 16.24 5.38
N ASP A 320 0.62 16.34 6.59
CA ASP A 320 1.95 15.82 6.95
C ASP A 320 1.97 14.29 7.05
N PHE A 321 3.15 13.70 6.85
CA PHE A 321 3.43 12.29 7.06
C PHE A 321 4.66 12.13 7.96
N PRO A 322 4.62 11.25 8.98
CA PRO A 322 5.74 11.07 9.89
C PRO A 322 6.99 10.53 9.20
N THR A 323 8.14 11.04 9.58
CA THR A 323 9.43 10.60 9.05
C THR A 323 9.92 9.35 9.79
N PRO A 324 10.28 8.26 9.08
CA PRO A 324 10.85 7.08 9.71
C PRO A 324 12.20 7.41 10.39
N VAL A 325 12.40 6.88 11.60
CA VAL A 325 13.68 6.95 12.32
C VAL A 325 14.24 5.53 12.43
N ASN A 326 15.40 5.29 11.82
CA ASN A 326 16.00 3.95 11.72
C ASN A 326 15.00 2.87 11.24
N GLY A 327 14.25 3.19 10.18
CA GLY A 327 13.29 2.28 9.58
C GLY A 327 12.00 2.06 10.39
N ILE A 328 11.73 2.88 11.40
CA ILE A 328 10.55 2.75 12.26
C ILE A 328 9.77 4.05 12.29
N ILE A 329 8.45 3.97 12.12
CA ILE A 329 7.52 5.03 12.49
C ILE A 329 6.78 4.57 13.75
N LYS A 330 6.79 5.42 14.77
CA LYS A 330 5.99 5.24 15.97
C LYS A 330 4.69 6.04 15.81
N LEU A 331 3.56 5.35 15.89
CA LEU A 331 2.25 6.00 15.97
C LEU A 331 2.05 6.62 17.36
N ASP A 332 1.60 7.85 17.37
CA ASP A 332 1.16 8.52 18.59
C ASP A 332 -0.25 8.05 18.99
N ASN A 333 -0.71 8.46 20.19
CA ASN A 333 -2.04 8.13 20.67
C ASN A 333 -3.11 9.15 20.21
N ASP A 334 -2.84 9.90 19.15
CA ASP A 334 -3.81 10.82 18.57
C ASP A 334 -5.04 10.07 18.06
N SER A 335 -6.22 10.67 18.21
CA SER A 335 -7.46 10.04 17.79
C SER A 335 -7.55 9.93 16.26
N GLY A 336 -8.15 8.86 15.78
CA GLY A 336 -8.25 8.57 14.36
C GLY A 336 -6.88 8.28 13.73
N ILE A 337 -6.68 8.80 12.52
CA ILE A 337 -5.39 8.78 11.80
C ILE A 337 -4.42 9.88 12.27
N GLY A 338 -4.74 10.64 13.32
CA GLY A 338 -3.93 11.75 13.84
C GLY A 338 -4.07 13.07 13.08
N ILE A 339 -5.01 13.18 12.14
CA ILE A 339 -5.24 14.39 11.32
C ILE A 339 -6.63 14.96 11.61
N ASN A 340 -6.68 16.25 11.97
CA ASN A 340 -7.95 16.98 12.21
C ASN A 340 -8.33 17.92 11.06
N GLU A 341 -7.34 18.46 10.34
CA GLU A 341 -7.52 19.38 9.23
C GLU A 341 -6.65 18.96 8.04
N ILE A 342 -7.13 19.20 6.83
CA ILE A 342 -6.46 18.91 5.57
C ILE A 342 -6.38 20.16 4.71
N ASN A 343 -5.33 20.26 3.89
CA ASN A 343 -5.09 21.34 2.94
C ASN A 343 -5.51 20.87 1.54
N LEU A 344 -6.72 21.22 1.12
CA LEU A 344 -7.29 20.91 -0.22
C LEU A 344 -7.41 22.17 -1.07
#